data_9c18c25fa8b9fab030cab8dfcf16c4c2
#
_entry.id   9c18c25fa8b9fab030cab8dfcf16c4c2
#
_cell.length_a   1.000
_cell.length_b   1.000
_cell.length_c   1.000
_cell.angle_alpha   90.00
_cell.angle_beta   90.00
_cell.angle_gamma   90.00
#
_symmetry.space_group_name_H-M   'P 1'
#
loop_
_entity.id
_entity.type
_entity.pdbx_description
1 polymer ?
#
loop_
_entity_poly.entity_id
_entity_poly.type
_entity_poly.pdbx_seq_one_letter_code
_entity_poly.pdbx_strand_id
1 'polypeptide(L)'
;PSVAVHWQREMGDGGAADPRLGALGQRWLAPVVESQDGNADEEWRNHRLTLGVPEGRAELADILWLETNAVELNGVSFDKGCYIGQENTARMNWRSKVNRRLVVVPLDQSDAKRRKAEYPDLGLAVDHLRLDAIDVAAAPEWMKPGLSPSDQ
;
A
#
# COMPACT_ATOMS: atom_id res chain seq x y z
N PRO A 1 -6.29 29.81 -8.56
CA PRO A 1 -7.21 28.87 -7.91
C PRO A 1 -6.41 27.74 -7.29
N SER A 2 -6.75 27.37 -6.04
CA SER A 2 -6.15 26.20 -5.38
C SER A 2 -6.67 24.93 -6.06
N VAL A 3 -5.79 23.96 -6.28
CA VAL A 3 -6.12 22.67 -6.89
C VAL A 3 -5.94 21.59 -5.83
N ALA A 4 -6.85 20.63 -5.80
CA ALA A 4 -6.79 19.46 -4.94
C ALA A 4 -6.82 18.16 -5.76
N VAL A 5 -6.37 17.09 -5.14
CA VAL A 5 -6.61 15.73 -5.62
C VAL A 5 -8.01 15.33 -5.14
N HIS A 6 -8.88 15.02 -6.08
CA HIS A 6 -10.17 14.43 -5.81
C HIS A 6 -10.09 12.91 -5.98
N TRP A 7 -10.93 12.21 -5.25
CA TRP A 7 -10.99 10.75 -5.27
C TRP A 7 -12.44 10.27 -5.25
N GLN A 8 -12.71 9.18 -5.93
CA GLN A 8 -13.95 8.40 -5.77
C GLN A 8 -13.68 6.92 -5.97
N ARG A 9 -14.51 6.10 -5.34
CA ARG A 9 -14.37 4.64 -5.37
C ARG A 9 -14.75 4.05 -6.72
N GLU A 10 -15.90 4.49 -7.26
CA GLU A 10 -16.40 4.00 -8.54
C GLU A 10 -15.65 4.66 -9.70
N MET A 11 -15.47 3.89 -10.78
CA MET A 11 -14.93 4.43 -12.01
C MET A 11 -15.96 5.30 -12.71
N GLY A 12 -15.57 6.48 -13.16
CA GLY A 12 -16.40 7.44 -13.89
C GLY A 12 -15.57 8.23 -14.93
N ASP A 13 -16.22 9.15 -15.62
CA ASP A 13 -15.57 9.96 -16.64
C ASP A 13 -14.59 10.97 -16.03
N GLY A 14 -13.42 11.12 -16.67
CA GLY A 14 -12.45 12.19 -16.36
C GLY A 14 -11.44 11.91 -15.26
N GLY A 15 -11.52 10.79 -14.56
CA GLY A 15 -10.52 10.35 -13.57
C GLY A 15 -9.52 9.34 -14.16
N ALA A 16 -8.35 9.24 -13.53
CA ALA A 16 -7.38 8.18 -13.79
C ALA A 16 -7.51 7.09 -12.71
N ALA A 17 -7.62 5.83 -13.12
CA ALA A 17 -7.59 4.70 -12.20
C ALA A 17 -6.31 4.73 -11.36
N ASP A 18 -6.40 4.34 -10.09
CA ASP A 18 -5.20 4.21 -9.26
C ASP A 18 -4.32 3.08 -9.85
N PRO A 19 -3.07 3.37 -10.26
CA PRO A 19 -2.23 2.40 -10.94
C PRO A 19 -1.77 1.26 -10.02
N ARG A 20 -1.88 1.42 -8.71
CA ARG A 20 -1.49 0.40 -7.74
C ARG A 20 -2.48 -0.77 -7.71
N LEU A 21 -3.77 -0.44 -7.68
CA LEU A 21 -4.84 -1.42 -7.59
C LEU A 21 -6.16 -0.77 -8.06
N GLY A 22 -6.83 -1.35 -9.06
CA GLY A 22 -8.08 -0.79 -9.59
C GLY A 22 -9.18 -0.62 -8.54
N ALA A 23 -9.23 -1.50 -7.54
CA ALA A 23 -10.17 -1.39 -6.41
C ALA A 23 -9.98 -0.14 -5.55
N LEU A 24 -8.84 0.56 -5.64
CA LEU A 24 -8.62 1.84 -4.99
C LEU A 24 -9.44 2.99 -5.61
N GLY A 25 -10.08 2.76 -6.78
CA GLY A 25 -10.88 3.76 -7.48
C GLY A 25 -10.07 4.65 -8.38
N GLN A 26 -10.51 5.88 -8.56
CA GLN A 26 -9.89 6.85 -9.47
C GLN A 26 -9.62 8.19 -8.80
N ARG A 27 -8.68 8.93 -9.37
CA ARG A 27 -8.28 10.26 -8.92
C ARG A 27 -8.22 11.25 -10.09
N TRP A 28 -8.45 12.53 -9.77
CA TRP A 28 -8.25 13.63 -10.73
C TRP A 28 -7.83 14.90 -10.01
N LEU A 29 -7.31 15.86 -10.77
CA LEU A 29 -7.00 17.18 -10.28
C LEU A 29 -8.13 18.14 -10.66
N ALA A 30 -8.68 18.85 -9.69
CA ALA A 30 -9.70 19.86 -9.90
C ALA A 30 -9.54 21.00 -8.89
N PRO A 31 -10.19 22.17 -9.12
CA PRO A 31 -10.26 23.22 -8.12
C PRO A 31 -10.78 22.68 -6.79
N VAL A 32 -10.24 23.22 -5.70
CA VAL A 32 -10.76 22.93 -4.36
C VAL A 32 -12.22 23.31 -4.32
N VAL A 33 -13.09 22.37 -3.95
CA VAL A 33 -14.50 22.59 -3.66
C VAL A 33 -14.63 22.51 -2.15
N GLU A 34 -15.20 23.53 -1.54
CA GLU A 34 -15.63 23.44 -0.14
C GLU A 34 -16.79 22.43 -0.08
N SER A 35 -16.45 21.18 0.18
CA SER A 35 -17.49 20.17 0.41
C SER A 35 -18.04 20.37 1.81
N GLN A 36 -19.35 20.32 1.94
CA GLN A 36 -20.01 20.34 3.24
C GLN A 36 -19.77 19.05 4.05
N ASP A 37 -19.25 18.03 3.40
CA ASP A 37 -19.09 16.67 3.95
C ASP A 37 -17.61 16.33 4.29
N GLY A 38 -16.72 17.27 4.39
CA GLY A 38 -15.33 17.33 4.90
C GLY A 38 -14.51 16.05 5.19
N ASN A 39 -14.89 14.86 4.72
CA ASN A 39 -14.40 13.58 5.18
C ASN A 39 -13.67 12.73 4.12
N ALA A 40 -13.32 13.31 2.97
CA ALA A 40 -12.72 12.54 1.86
C ALA A 40 -11.39 11.85 2.26
N ASP A 41 -10.58 12.50 3.09
CA ASP A 41 -9.31 11.93 3.56
C ASP A 41 -9.54 10.72 4.48
N GLU A 42 -10.57 10.79 5.31
CA GLU A 42 -10.95 9.70 6.20
C GLU A 42 -11.57 8.53 5.44
N GLU A 43 -12.46 8.82 4.51
CA GLU A 43 -13.03 7.82 3.61
C GLU A 43 -11.97 7.13 2.77
N TRP A 44 -11.02 7.89 2.21
CA TRP A 44 -9.88 7.34 1.49
C TRP A 44 -9.04 6.43 2.39
N ARG A 45 -8.67 6.90 3.59
CA ARG A 45 -7.90 6.11 4.56
C ARG A 45 -8.60 4.80 4.88
N ASN A 46 -9.90 4.86 5.21
CA ASN A 46 -10.70 3.69 5.53
C ASN A 46 -10.74 2.71 4.37
N HIS A 47 -10.99 3.21 3.15
CA HIS A 47 -11.07 2.39 1.96
C HIS A 47 -9.75 1.68 1.65
N ARG A 48 -8.63 2.39 1.62
CA ARG A 48 -7.33 1.78 1.30
C ARG A 48 -6.87 0.76 2.36
N LEU A 49 -7.13 1.04 3.66
CA LEU A 49 -6.81 0.11 4.74
C LEU A 49 -7.66 -1.16 4.69
N THR A 50 -8.94 -1.03 4.36
CA THR A 50 -9.81 -2.21 4.12
C THR A 50 -9.30 -3.08 2.98
N LEU A 51 -8.69 -2.48 1.95
CA LEU A 51 -8.04 -3.21 0.86
C LEU A 51 -6.63 -3.71 1.22
N GLY A 52 -6.13 -3.42 2.41
CA GLY A 52 -4.80 -3.82 2.88
C GLY A 52 -3.65 -3.02 2.27
N VAL A 53 -3.91 -1.81 1.72
CA VAL A 53 -2.90 -1.00 1.03
C VAL A 53 -2.26 0.02 1.97
N PRO A 54 -0.98 -0.13 2.35
CA PRO A 54 -0.28 0.87 3.14
C PRO A 54 0.07 2.10 2.29
N GLU A 55 0.09 3.28 2.95
CA GLU A 55 0.38 4.55 2.29
C GLU A 55 0.95 5.58 3.28
N GLY A 56 1.73 6.50 2.76
CA GLY A 56 2.22 7.63 3.51
C GLY A 56 3.42 7.34 4.41
N ARG A 57 4.01 8.42 4.90
CA ARG A 57 5.28 8.35 5.64
C ARG A 57 5.19 7.57 6.95
N ALA A 58 4.08 7.68 7.65
CA ALA A 58 3.91 7.00 8.94
C ALA A 58 4.02 5.48 8.82
N GLU A 59 3.55 4.92 7.71
CA GLU A 59 3.53 3.49 7.46
C GLU A 59 4.77 3.00 6.70
N LEU A 60 5.30 3.81 5.75
CA LEU A 60 6.32 3.38 4.79
C LEU A 60 7.75 3.80 5.18
N ALA A 61 7.94 4.76 6.11
CA ALA A 61 9.26 5.24 6.45
C ALA A 61 10.15 4.12 7.01
N ASP A 62 11.43 4.15 6.59
CA ASP A 62 12.47 3.21 7.02
C ASP A 62 12.20 1.74 6.65
N ILE A 63 11.32 1.51 5.66
CA ILE A 63 11.04 0.21 5.07
C ILE A 63 11.72 0.11 3.70
N LEU A 64 12.34 -1.03 3.42
CA LEU A 64 12.92 -1.30 2.11
C LEU A 64 11.81 -1.34 1.05
N TRP A 65 12.06 -0.73 -0.11
CA TRP A 65 11.01 -0.51 -1.12
C TRP A 65 10.24 -1.79 -1.52
N LEU A 66 10.92 -2.92 -1.68
CA LEU A 66 10.24 -4.18 -2.01
C LEU A 66 9.43 -4.77 -0.84
N GLU A 67 9.76 -4.41 0.40
CA GLU A 67 9.01 -4.84 1.58
C GLU A 67 7.70 -4.04 1.78
N THR A 68 7.51 -2.93 1.02
CA THR A 68 6.27 -2.17 0.99
C THR A 68 5.23 -2.72 0.01
N ASN A 69 5.42 -3.93 -0.49
CA ASN A 69 4.58 -4.57 -1.52
C ASN A 69 4.64 -3.85 -2.88
N ALA A 70 5.78 -3.22 -3.18
CA ALA A 70 5.93 -2.40 -4.38
C ALA A 70 5.76 -3.18 -5.68
N VAL A 71 6.08 -4.47 -5.71
CA VAL A 71 5.89 -5.34 -6.89
C VAL A 71 4.40 -5.55 -7.14
N GLU A 72 3.69 -5.99 -6.14
CA GLU A 72 2.27 -6.34 -6.19
C GLU A 72 1.38 -5.09 -6.41
N LEU A 73 1.87 -3.93 -5.98
CA LEU A 73 1.20 -2.63 -6.15
C LEU A 73 1.73 -1.83 -7.35
N ASN A 74 2.37 -2.48 -8.32
CA ASN A 74 2.88 -1.84 -9.55
C ASN A 74 3.83 -0.65 -9.32
N GLY A 75 4.49 -0.60 -8.17
CA GLY A 75 5.38 0.49 -7.77
C GLY A 75 6.83 0.32 -8.25
N VAL A 76 7.15 -0.76 -8.97
CA VAL A 76 8.49 -1.05 -9.48
C VAL A 76 8.41 -1.74 -10.84
N SER A 77 9.38 -1.45 -11.72
CA SER A 77 9.61 -2.17 -12.97
C SER A 77 11.05 -2.64 -13.00
N PHE A 78 11.25 -3.91 -13.33
CA PHE A 78 12.57 -4.51 -13.47
C PHE A 78 13.08 -4.53 -14.90
N ASP A 79 12.22 -4.26 -15.89
CA ASP A 79 12.55 -4.34 -17.33
C ASP A 79 13.28 -3.08 -17.83
N LYS A 80 13.07 -1.93 -17.19
CA LYS A 80 13.62 -0.63 -17.63
C LYS A 80 15.08 -0.39 -17.25
N GLY A 81 15.71 -1.28 -16.49
CA GLY A 81 17.02 -1.03 -15.88
C GLY A 81 16.96 -0.11 -14.65
N CYS A 82 18.12 0.16 -14.05
CA CYS A 82 18.23 0.94 -12.81
C CYS A 82 18.71 2.36 -13.10
N TYR A 83 18.10 3.33 -12.45
CA TYR A 83 18.69 4.65 -12.25
C TYR A 83 19.64 4.63 -11.04
N ILE A 84 20.54 5.62 -10.97
CA ILE A 84 21.42 5.81 -9.81
C ILE A 84 20.59 5.84 -8.53
N GLY A 85 20.98 5.02 -7.54
CA GLY A 85 20.27 4.87 -6.26
C GLY A 85 19.21 3.77 -6.22
N GLN A 86 18.92 3.09 -7.33
CA GLN A 86 17.95 1.98 -7.38
C GLN A 86 18.61 0.58 -7.32
N GLU A 87 19.92 0.51 -7.20
CA GLU A 87 20.69 -0.74 -7.26
C GLU A 87 20.31 -1.70 -6.13
N ASN A 88 19.94 -1.17 -4.96
CA ASN A 88 19.53 -2.00 -3.83
C ASN A 88 18.22 -2.75 -4.14
N THR A 89 17.25 -2.06 -4.73
CA THR A 89 15.95 -2.66 -5.13
C THR A 89 16.17 -3.77 -6.15
N ALA A 90 16.98 -3.53 -7.19
CA ALA A 90 17.32 -4.54 -8.18
C ALA A 90 18.07 -5.73 -7.56
N ARG A 91 19.06 -5.48 -6.67
CA ARG A 91 19.80 -6.52 -5.96
C ARG A 91 18.87 -7.39 -5.12
N MET A 92 17.92 -6.79 -4.40
CA MET A 92 16.95 -7.54 -3.60
C MET A 92 16.10 -8.46 -4.46
N ASN A 93 15.69 -8.01 -5.64
CA ASN A 93 14.91 -8.83 -6.56
C ASN A 93 15.70 -10.04 -7.08
N TRP A 94 16.98 -9.84 -7.45
CA TRP A 94 17.79 -10.88 -8.11
C TRP A 94 18.61 -11.76 -7.17
N ARG A 95 18.94 -11.29 -5.98
CA ARG A 95 19.91 -11.97 -5.08
C ARG A 95 19.40 -12.22 -3.68
N SER A 96 18.37 -11.50 -3.26
CA SER A 96 17.87 -11.56 -1.88
C SER A 96 16.38 -11.80 -1.90
N LYS A 97 15.90 -12.78 -1.13
CA LYS A 97 14.47 -12.93 -0.93
C LYS A 97 13.95 -11.78 -0.06
N VAL A 98 12.84 -11.18 -0.44
CA VAL A 98 12.10 -10.27 0.43
C VAL A 98 11.54 -11.09 1.59
N ASN A 99 12.01 -10.81 2.80
CA ASN A 99 11.67 -11.63 3.98
C ASN A 99 10.57 -11.02 4.85
N ARG A 100 10.19 -9.79 4.55
CA ARG A 100 9.19 -9.04 5.31
C ARG A 100 8.23 -8.33 4.36
N ARG A 101 7.04 -8.04 4.87
CA ARG A 101 6.01 -7.26 4.17
C ARG A 101 5.29 -6.33 5.14
N LEU A 102 4.79 -5.22 4.63
CA LEU A 102 3.78 -4.42 5.32
C LEU A 102 2.42 -5.09 5.16
N VAL A 103 1.72 -5.27 6.26
CA VAL A 103 0.41 -5.94 6.29
C VAL A 103 -0.54 -5.11 7.14
N VAL A 104 -1.76 -4.92 6.67
CA VAL A 104 -2.85 -4.40 7.49
C VAL A 104 -3.47 -5.56 8.26
N VAL A 105 -3.54 -5.43 9.57
CA VAL A 105 -4.04 -6.45 10.48
C VAL A 105 -5.07 -5.87 11.44
N PRO A 106 -5.97 -6.68 12.04
CA PRO A 106 -6.77 -6.26 13.17
C PRO A 106 -5.87 -5.73 14.31
N LEU A 107 -6.27 -4.64 14.94
CA LEU A 107 -5.46 -3.98 15.97
C LEU A 107 -5.16 -4.88 17.18
N ASP A 108 -6.11 -5.72 17.54
CA ASP A 108 -6.00 -6.70 18.63
C ASP A 108 -5.03 -7.87 18.31
N GLN A 109 -4.70 -8.07 17.03
CA GLN A 109 -3.73 -9.07 16.56
C GLN A 109 -2.37 -8.46 16.18
N SER A 110 -2.23 -7.14 16.28
CA SER A 110 -1.03 -6.42 15.88
C SER A 110 0.14 -6.66 16.84
N ASP A 111 1.33 -6.91 16.29
CA ASP A 111 2.57 -6.97 17.05
C ASP A 111 3.11 -5.57 17.33
N ALA A 112 2.97 -5.10 18.56
CA ALA A 112 3.42 -3.77 18.98
C ALA A 112 4.90 -3.48 18.67
N LYS A 113 5.76 -4.51 18.57
CA LYS A 113 7.18 -4.36 18.20
C LYS A 113 7.39 -4.18 16.68
N ARG A 114 6.40 -4.53 15.89
CA ARG A 114 6.43 -4.49 14.43
C ARG A 114 5.48 -3.46 13.83
N ARG A 115 4.64 -2.88 14.68
CA ARG A 115 3.65 -1.88 14.28
C ARG A 115 4.33 -0.61 13.76
N LYS A 116 3.88 -0.18 12.60
CA LYS A 116 4.28 1.08 11.95
C LYS A 116 3.26 2.18 12.22
N ALA A 117 1.98 1.84 12.17
CA ALA A 117 0.87 2.76 12.44
C ALA A 117 -0.32 2.01 13.03
N GLU A 118 -1.14 2.71 13.80
CA GLU A 118 -2.39 2.17 14.33
C GLU A 118 -3.56 3.12 14.07
N TYR A 119 -4.73 2.54 13.88
CA TYR A 119 -5.99 3.20 13.56
C TYR A 119 -7.08 2.65 14.48
N PRO A 120 -7.13 3.12 15.75
CA PRO A 120 -8.07 2.58 16.75
C PRO A 120 -9.54 2.77 16.36
N ASP A 121 -9.84 3.87 15.66
CA ASP A 121 -11.16 4.18 15.10
C ASP A 121 -11.66 3.13 14.10
N LEU A 122 -10.73 2.43 13.44
CA LEU A 122 -11.03 1.36 12.48
C LEU A 122 -10.78 -0.05 13.05
N GLY A 123 -10.18 -0.15 14.23
CA GLY A 123 -9.72 -1.42 14.78
C GLY A 123 -8.61 -2.07 13.94
N LEU A 124 -7.80 -1.27 13.24
CA LEU A 124 -6.75 -1.74 12.33
C LEU A 124 -5.36 -1.22 12.73
N ALA A 125 -4.33 -1.93 12.29
CA ALA A 125 -2.94 -1.52 12.38
C ALA A 125 -2.17 -1.92 11.11
N VAL A 126 -1.05 -1.26 10.86
CA VAL A 126 -0.08 -1.63 9.82
C VAL A 126 1.17 -2.15 10.49
N ASP A 127 1.48 -3.41 10.26
CA ASP A 127 2.64 -4.10 10.82
C ASP A 127 3.67 -4.44 9.74
N HIS A 128 4.95 -4.42 10.09
CA HIS A 128 6.05 -4.90 9.26
C HIS A 128 6.47 -6.30 9.69
N LEU A 129 5.79 -7.31 9.14
CA LEU A 129 5.93 -8.71 9.54
C LEU A 129 6.89 -9.50 8.66
N ARG A 130 7.47 -10.56 9.21
CA ARG A 130 8.15 -11.59 8.44
C ARG A 130 7.12 -12.43 7.67
N LEU A 131 7.53 -12.98 6.52
CA LEU A 131 6.64 -13.81 5.70
C LEU A 131 6.08 -15.02 6.46
N ASP A 132 6.90 -15.63 7.32
CA ASP A 132 6.50 -16.78 8.15
C ASP A 132 5.50 -16.44 9.28
N ALA A 133 5.31 -15.15 9.57
CA ALA A 133 4.36 -14.64 10.56
C ALA A 133 3.07 -14.08 9.94
N ILE A 134 2.94 -14.11 8.61
CA ILE A 134 1.76 -13.57 7.92
C ILE A 134 0.76 -14.69 7.68
N ASP A 135 -0.49 -14.49 8.10
CA ASP A 135 -1.59 -15.37 7.73
C ASP A 135 -1.98 -15.17 6.28
N VAL A 136 -1.52 -16.06 5.41
CA VAL A 136 -1.78 -15.99 3.96
C VAL A 136 -3.28 -16.11 3.65
N ALA A 137 -4.05 -16.82 4.47
CA ALA A 137 -5.49 -16.97 4.26
C ALA A 137 -6.24 -15.66 4.49
N ALA A 138 -5.80 -14.86 5.45
CA ALA A 138 -6.38 -13.55 5.78
C ALA A 138 -5.83 -12.42 4.88
N ALA A 139 -4.73 -12.65 4.16
CA ALA A 139 -4.11 -11.64 3.32
C ALA A 139 -4.99 -11.29 2.09
N PRO A 140 -4.98 -10.03 1.63
CA PRO A 140 -5.67 -9.62 0.41
C PRO A 140 -5.20 -10.43 -0.80
N GLU A 141 -6.11 -10.71 -1.74
CA GLU A 141 -5.80 -11.53 -2.93
C GLU A 141 -4.62 -10.95 -3.75
N TRP A 142 -4.58 -9.62 -3.91
CA TRP A 142 -3.50 -8.95 -4.64
C TRP A 142 -2.11 -9.17 -4.03
N MET A 143 -2.04 -9.45 -2.73
CA MET A 143 -0.78 -9.63 -1.99
C MET A 143 -0.29 -11.09 -2.00
N LYS A 144 -1.18 -12.05 -2.14
CA LYS A 144 -0.89 -13.50 -2.03
C LYS A 144 0.24 -13.99 -2.94
N PRO A 145 0.36 -13.52 -4.20
CA PRO A 145 1.48 -13.92 -5.05
C PRO A 145 2.87 -13.64 -4.45
N GLY A 146 3.00 -12.52 -3.72
CA GLY A 146 4.25 -12.14 -3.06
C GLY A 146 4.52 -12.84 -1.72
N LEU A 147 3.54 -13.58 -1.19
CA LEU A 147 3.65 -14.34 0.07
C LEU A 147 4.03 -15.80 -0.14
N SER A 148 3.81 -16.33 -1.33
CA SER A 148 4.20 -17.70 -1.66
C SER A 148 5.73 -17.81 -1.71
N PRO A 149 6.34 -18.87 -1.16
CA PRO A 149 7.74 -19.14 -1.41
C PRO A 149 7.93 -19.27 -2.92
N SER A 150 8.68 -18.35 -3.54
CA SER A 150 9.07 -18.52 -4.94
C SER A 150 9.93 -19.78 -5.04
N ASP A 151 9.42 -20.80 -5.67
CA ASP A 151 10.22 -21.88 -6.24
C ASP A 151 11.11 -21.27 -7.36
N GLN A 152 12.31 -20.83 -7.01
CA GLN A 152 13.37 -20.50 -7.96
C GLN A 152 14.68 -21.13 -7.49
#